data_807e3a21f5a75156580e9c172bc76635
#
_entry.id   807e3a21f5a75156580e9c172bc76635
#
_cell.length_a   1.000
_cell.length_b   1.000
_cell.length_c   1.000
_cell.angle_alpha   90.00
_cell.angle_beta   90.00
_cell.angle_gamma   90.00
#
_symmetry.space_group_name_H-M   'P 1'
#
loop_
_entity.id
_entity.type
_entity.pdbx_description
1 polymer ?
#
loop_
_entity_poly.entity_id
_entity_poly.type
_entity_poly.pdbx_seq_one_letter_code
_entity_poly.pdbx_strand_id
1 'polypeptide(L)'
;MPAAEKSVLVDDLFRYIDEHLMEKITLEGTAKHFLVSPSTISHTFQKNMQVSFHHCVIQRRLIAAKNGILSGVPLQEIWESCGFPDYSSFYRSFKKEYGISPREFKNFHRHDA
;
A
#
# COMPACT_ATOMS: atom_id res chain seq x y z
N MET A 1 -34.04 -9.55 1.45
CA MET A 1 -32.99 -8.68 1.57
C MET A 1 -31.67 -9.40 1.71
N PRO A 2 -30.76 -8.98 1.05
CA PRO A 2 -29.48 -9.68 1.06
C PRO A 2 -28.69 -9.43 2.35
N ALA A 3 -29.38 -9.51 3.45
CA ALA A 3 -28.72 -9.36 4.73
C ALA A 3 -27.62 -10.39 4.91
N ALA A 4 -27.76 -11.49 4.19
CA ALA A 4 -26.76 -12.52 4.23
C ALA A 4 -25.47 -12.12 3.53
N GLU A 5 -25.54 -11.09 2.70
CA GLU A 5 -24.34 -10.64 2.00
C GLU A 5 -23.39 -10.00 2.98
N LYS A 6 -22.19 -10.51 2.96
CA LYS A 6 -21.14 -9.91 3.76
C LYS A 6 -20.56 -8.76 2.98
N SER A 7 -20.56 -7.59 3.59
CA SER A 7 -19.88 -6.45 3.02
C SER A 7 -18.63 -6.19 3.83
N VAL A 8 -17.63 -5.64 3.19
CA VAL A 8 -16.38 -5.29 3.82
C VAL A 8 -16.22 -3.79 3.69
N LEU A 9 -15.99 -3.14 4.82
CA LEU A 9 -15.79 -1.69 4.81
C LEU A 9 -14.41 -1.37 4.29
N VAL A 10 -14.33 -0.34 3.46
CA VAL A 10 -13.06 0.09 2.89
C VAL A 10 -12.07 0.46 3.99
N ASP A 11 -12.55 1.09 5.06
CA ASP A 11 -11.68 1.48 6.17
C ASP A 11 -11.04 0.26 6.83
N ASP A 12 -11.80 -0.83 6.97
CA ASP A 12 -11.26 -2.06 7.55
C ASP A 12 -10.20 -2.67 6.64
N LEU A 13 -10.42 -2.59 5.33
CA LEU A 13 -9.44 -3.09 4.36
C LEU A 13 -8.15 -2.29 4.42
N PHE A 14 -8.25 -0.98 4.50
CA PHE A 14 -7.05 -0.14 4.63
C PHE A 14 -6.31 -0.42 5.94
N ARG A 15 -7.04 -0.61 7.03
CA ARG A 15 -6.41 -0.96 8.30
C ARG A 15 -5.67 -2.28 8.18
N TYR A 16 -6.30 -3.27 7.56
CA TYR A 16 -5.66 -4.57 7.34
C TYR A 16 -4.37 -4.43 6.53
N ILE A 17 -4.44 -3.67 5.43
CA ILE A 17 -3.27 -3.44 4.59
C ILE A 17 -2.14 -2.78 5.40
N ASP A 18 -2.47 -1.73 6.14
CA ASP A 18 -1.47 -0.99 6.91
C ASP A 18 -0.82 -1.84 7.99
N GLU A 19 -1.58 -2.75 8.58
CA GLU A 19 -1.05 -3.64 9.62
C GLU A 19 -0.17 -4.74 9.06
N HIS A 20 -0.24 -5.01 7.75
CA HIS A 20 0.46 -6.12 7.14
C HIS A 20 1.43 -5.68 6.03
N LEU A 21 1.82 -4.40 6.03
CA LEU A 21 2.62 -3.84 4.92
C LEU A 21 3.91 -4.59 4.66
N MET A 22 4.56 -5.10 5.71
CA MET A 22 5.83 -5.80 5.56
C MET A 22 5.66 -7.24 5.11
N GLU A 23 4.43 -7.72 5.08
CA GLU A 23 4.12 -9.09 4.70
C GLU A 23 3.67 -9.16 3.26
N LYS A 24 3.63 -10.37 2.72
CA LYS A 24 3.04 -10.57 1.41
C LYS A 24 1.53 -10.45 1.52
N ILE A 25 0.96 -9.46 0.87
CA ILE A 25 -0.49 -9.24 0.87
C ILE A 25 -1.06 -9.74 -0.46
N THR A 26 -1.97 -10.71 -0.38
CA THR A 26 -2.63 -11.26 -1.56
C THR A 26 -4.12 -11.03 -1.47
N LEU A 27 -4.78 -11.02 -2.63
CA LEU A 27 -6.22 -10.88 -2.69
C LEU A 27 -6.90 -12.06 -1.97
N GLU A 28 -6.39 -13.27 -2.22
CA GLU A 28 -6.93 -14.49 -1.62
C GLU A 28 -6.77 -14.48 -0.09
N GLY A 29 -5.58 -14.11 0.38
CA GLY A 29 -5.33 -14.05 1.82
C GLY A 29 -6.19 -13.02 2.52
N THR A 30 -6.38 -11.87 1.89
CA THR A 30 -7.24 -10.82 2.43
C THR A 30 -8.69 -11.28 2.49
N ALA A 31 -9.16 -11.91 1.42
CA ALA A 31 -10.52 -12.44 1.38
C ALA A 31 -10.75 -13.46 2.48
N LYS A 32 -9.78 -14.34 2.70
CA LYS A 32 -9.86 -15.32 3.78
C LYS A 32 -9.96 -14.66 5.15
N HIS A 33 -9.17 -13.64 5.36
CA HIS A 33 -9.18 -12.91 6.63
C HIS A 33 -10.57 -12.32 6.92
N PHE A 34 -11.22 -11.77 5.88
CA PHE A 34 -12.53 -11.13 6.04
C PHE A 34 -13.70 -12.08 5.82
N LEU A 35 -13.41 -13.36 5.54
CA LEU A 35 -14.45 -14.39 5.33
C LEU A 35 -15.38 -14.03 4.18
N VAL A 36 -14.81 -13.52 3.12
CA VAL A 36 -15.55 -13.19 1.89
C VAL A 36 -14.79 -13.77 0.69
N SER A 37 -15.39 -13.69 -0.50
CA SER A 37 -14.71 -14.15 -1.71
C SER A 37 -13.71 -13.12 -2.19
N PRO A 38 -12.69 -13.53 -2.96
CA PRO A 38 -11.76 -12.56 -3.57
C PRO A 38 -12.49 -11.55 -4.45
N SER A 39 -13.55 -11.97 -5.12
CA SER A 39 -14.35 -11.06 -5.94
C SER A 39 -14.97 -9.93 -5.11
N THR A 40 -15.37 -10.23 -3.89
CA THR A 40 -15.94 -9.23 -3.00
C THR A 40 -14.91 -8.14 -2.69
N ILE A 41 -13.67 -8.54 -2.40
CA ILE A 41 -12.60 -7.57 -2.13
C ILE A 41 -12.33 -6.72 -3.37
N SER A 42 -12.17 -7.38 -4.52
CA SER A 42 -11.88 -6.73 -5.78
C SER A 42 -12.95 -5.71 -6.15
N HIS A 43 -14.22 -6.16 -6.04
CA HIS A 43 -15.36 -5.31 -6.37
C HIS A 43 -15.46 -4.10 -5.43
N THR A 44 -15.21 -4.32 -4.15
CA THR A 44 -15.25 -3.24 -3.16
C THR A 44 -14.24 -2.14 -3.52
N PHE A 45 -13.02 -2.53 -3.90
CA PHE A 45 -12.02 -1.54 -4.30
C PHE A 45 -12.39 -0.82 -5.58
N GLN A 46 -12.86 -1.55 -6.60
CA GLN A 46 -13.24 -0.92 -7.86
C GLN A 46 -14.39 0.06 -7.67
N LYS A 47 -15.38 -0.33 -6.88
CA LYS A 47 -16.55 0.50 -6.67
C LYS A 47 -16.24 1.75 -5.87
N ASN A 48 -15.44 1.62 -4.82
CA ASN A 48 -15.21 2.72 -3.88
C ASN A 48 -13.98 3.55 -4.20
N MET A 49 -12.92 2.91 -4.73
CA MET A 49 -11.65 3.58 -4.95
C MET A 49 -11.31 3.74 -6.42
N GLN A 50 -12.03 3.03 -7.30
CA GLN A 50 -11.79 3.06 -8.74
C GLN A 50 -10.39 2.62 -9.14
N VAL A 51 -9.74 1.84 -8.27
CA VAL A 51 -8.42 1.27 -8.53
C VAL A 51 -8.42 -0.18 -8.03
N SER A 52 -7.44 -0.95 -8.48
CA SER A 52 -7.35 -2.35 -8.06
C SER A 52 -6.86 -2.44 -6.61
N PHE A 53 -7.15 -3.58 -6.00
CA PHE A 53 -6.65 -3.90 -4.67
C PHE A 53 -5.12 -3.82 -4.63
N HIS A 54 -4.48 -4.42 -5.63
CA HIS A 54 -3.00 -4.42 -5.69
C HIS A 54 -2.46 -2.99 -5.76
N HIS A 55 -3.09 -2.14 -6.56
CA HIS A 55 -2.66 -0.75 -6.69
C HIS A 55 -2.77 -0.03 -5.34
N CYS A 56 -3.83 -0.29 -4.60
CA CYS A 56 -4.00 0.30 -3.27
C CYS A 56 -2.92 -0.16 -2.30
N VAL A 57 -2.54 -1.45 -2.36
CA VAL A 57 -1.45 -1.95 -1.52
C VAL A 57 -0.16 -1.19 -1.83
N ILE A 58 0.16 -1.02 -3.11
CA ILE A 58 1.36 -0.29 -3.52
C ILE A 58 1.29 1.15 -3.03
N GLN A 59 0.17 1.81 -3.18
CA GLN A 59 0.01 3.19 -2.73
C GLN A 59 0.23 3.33 -1.22
N ARG A 60 -0.31 2.38 -0.42
CA ARG A 60 -0.12 2.43 1.02
C ARG A 60 1.34 2.20 1.41
N ARG A 61 2.03 1.31 0.69
CA ARG A 61 3.46 1.09 0.91
C ARG A 61 4.27 2.34 0.60
N LEU A 62 3.90 3.05 -0.47
CA LEU A 62 4.61 4.28 -0.85
C LEU A 62 4.35 5.41 0.15
N ILE A 63 3.16 5.49 0.72
CA ILE A 63 2.88 6.47 1.76
C ILE A 63 3.75 6.19 2.98
N ALA A 64 3.84 4.91 3.38
CA ALA A 64 4.71 4.53 4.48
C ALA A 64 6.17 4.88 4.19
N ALA A 65 6.60 4.69 2.93
CA ALA A 65 7.95 5.01 2.51
C ALA A 65 8.23 6.51 2.64
N LYS A 66 7.31 7.35 2.18
CA LYS A 66 7.47 8.80 2.31
C LYS A 66 7.60 9.22 3.77
N ASN A 67 6.74 8.66 4.62
CA ASN A 67 6.79 8.96 6.04
C ASN A 67 8.11 8.52 6.66
N GLY A 68 8.62 7.35 6.26
CA GLY A 68 9.91 6.86 6.73
C GLY A 68 11.05 7.74 6.30
N ILE A 69 11.05 8.19 5.04
CA ILE A 69 12.09 9.09 4.53
C ILE A 69 12.08 10.40 5.33
N LEU A 70 10.91 10.96 5.56
CA LEU A 70 10.78 12.20 6.31
C LEU A 70 11.18 12.03 7.76
N SER A 71 11.07 10.83 8.30
CA SER A 71 11.47 10.51 9.67
C SER A 71 12.96 10.18 9.77
N GLY A 72 13.69 10.17 8.66
CA GLY A 72 15.12 9.95 8.69
C GLY A 72 15.58 8.52 8.47
N VAL A 73 14.68 7.62 8.07
CA VAL A 73 15.08 6.24 7.77
C VAL A 73 15.94 6.26 6.50
N PRO A 74 17.11 5.58 6.52
CA PRO A 74 17.96 5.55 5.33
C PRO A 74 17.27 4.93 4.13
N LEU A 75 17.51 5.48 2.95
CA LEU A 75 16.88 4.99 1.72
C LEU A 75 17.13 3.51 1.47
N GLN A 76 18.31 3.03 1.86
CA GLN A 76 18.68 1.64 1.66
C GLN A 76 17.83 0.67 2.47
N GLU A 77 17.18 1.17 3.52
CA GLU A 77 16.36 0.34 4.41
C GLU A 77 14.87 0.54 4.18
N ILE A 78 14.52 1.61 3.49
CA ILE A 78 13.11 2.02 3.37
C ILE A 78 12.26 0.99 2.64
N TRP A 79 12.80 0.40 1.56
CA TRP A 79 12.04 -0.53 0.75
C TRP A 79 11.60 -1.76 1.54
N GLU A 80 12.48 -2.25 2.38
CA GLU A 80 12.21 -3.43 3.19
C GLU A 80 11.16 -3.12 4.27
N SER A 81 11.33 -2.00 4.95
CA SER A 81 10.44 -1.64 6.05
C SER A 81 9.02 -1.33 5.59
N CYS A 82 8.81 -0.99 4.32
CA CYS A 82 7.46 -0.74 3.82
C CYS A 82 6.95 -1.85 2.89
N GLY A 83 7.64 -2.98 2.85
CA GLY A 83 7.10 -4.19 2.25
C GLY A 83 7.43 -4.47 0.80
N PHE A 84 8.38 -3.74 0.22
CA PHE A 84 8.81 -4.03 -1.16
C PHE A 84 9.83 -5.17 -1.14
N PRO A 85 9.81 -6.02 -2.19
CA PRO A 85 10.72 -7.17 -2.24
C PRO A 85 12.17 -6.80 -2.51
N ASP A 86 12.42 -5.66 -3.17
CA ASP A 86 13.75 -5.19 -3.47
C ASP A 86 13.73 -3.70 -3.76
N TYR A 87 14.92 -3.11 -3.82
CA TYR A 87 15.02 -1.67 -4.06
C TYR A 87 14.52 -1.27 -5.44
N SER A 88 14.77 -2.10 -6.44
CA SER A 88 14.34 -1.76 -7.81
C SER A 88 12.83 -1.64 -7.93
N SER A 89 12.10 -2.55 -7.32
CA SER A 89 10.63 -2.49 -7.32
C SER A 89 10.14 -1.24 -6.61
N PHE A 90 10.76 -0.92 -5.48
CA PHE A 90 10.43 0.27 -4.73
C PHE A 90 10.71 1.53 -5.57
N TYR A 91 11.89 1.60 -6.17
CA TYR A 91 12.28 2.76 -6.99
C TYR A 91 11.29 3.00 -8.12
N ARG A 92 10.98 1.94 -8.87
CA ARG A 92 10.08 2.06 -10.02
C ARG A 92 8.68 2.50 -9.59
N SER A 93 8.16 1.90 -8.52
CA SER A 93 6.83 2.23 -8.01
C SER A 93 6.77 3.66 -7.51
N PHE A 94 7.79 4.08 -6.78
CA PHE A 94 7.86 5.42 -6.23
C PHE A 94 7.90 6.47 -7.35
N LYS A 95 8.78 6.26 -8.32
CA LYS A 95 8.92 7.20 -9.42
C LYS A 95 7.67 7.26 -10.29
N LYS A 96 7.04 6.11 -10.51
CA LYS A 96 5.80 6.06 -11.30
C LYS A 96 4.68 6.83 -10.60
N GLU A 97 4.57 6.69 -9.29
CA GLU A 97 3.49 7.32 -8.53
C GLU A 97 3.72 8.82 -8.35
N TYR A 98 4.94 9.22 -8.05
CA TYR A 98 5.23 10.59 -7.65
C TYR A 98 5.99 11.42 -8.68
N GLY A 99 6.49 10.80 -9.74
CA GLY A 99 7.20 11.50 -10.80
C GLY A 99 8.65 11.83 -10.49
N ILE A 100 9.10 11.59 -9.27
CA ILE A 100 10.50 11.82 -8.88
C ILE A 100 11.01 10.59 -8.15
N SER A 101 12.34 10.46 -8.06
CA SER A 101 12.94 9.33 -7.38
C SER A 101 12.88 9.50 -5.85
N PRO A 102 13.04 8.41 -5.10
CA PRO A 102 13.10 8.52 -3.64
C PRO A 102 14.21 9.46 -3.17
N ARG A 103 15.36 9.44 -3.84
CA ARG A 103 16.47 10.30 -3.48
C ARG A 103 16.14 11.76 -3.74
N GLU A 104 15.50 12.05 -4.86
CA GLU A 104 15.06 13.41 -5.17
C GLU A 104 14.06 13.90 -4.14
N PHE A 105 13.13 13.04 -3.76
CA PHE A 105 12.16 13.37 -2.73
C PHE A 105 12.86 13.68 -1.40
N LYS A 106 13.82 12.84 -1.02
CA LYS A 106 14.59 13.06 0.20
C LYS A 106 15.33 14.39 0.15
N ASN A 107 15.97 14.68 -0.97
CA ASN A 107 16.74 15.90 -1.13
C ASN A 107 15.87 17.15 -1.06
N PHE A 108 14.68 17.09 -1.64
CA PHE A 108 13.72 18.19 -1.58
C PHE A 108 13.39 18.55 -0.14
N HIS A 109 13.22 17.55 0.71
CA HIS A 109 12.77 17.77 2.08
C HIS A 109 13.91 17.96 3.07
N ARG A 110 15.15 17.79 2.65
CA ARG A 110 16.30 18.03 3.51
C ARG A 110 16.50 19.50 3.81
N HIS A 111 16.09 20.35 2.90
CA HIS A 111 16.30 21.79 3.04
C HIS A 111 15.32 22.45 4.00
N ASP A 112 14.34 21.72 4.44
CA ASP A 112 13.34 22.24 5.38
C ASP A 112 13.75 22.07 6.83
N ALA A 113 14.88 21.43 7.05
CA ALA A 113 15.34 21.16 8.41
C ALA A 113 15.93 22.40 9.06
#